data_52ea3e212f222467bd1b424c30788047
#
_entry.id   52ea3e212f222467bd1b424c30788047
#
_cell.length_a   1.000
_cell.length_b   1.000
_cell.length_c   1.000
_cell.angle_alpha   90.00
_cell.angle_beta   90.00
_cell.angle_gamma   90.00
#
_symmetry.space_group_name_H-M   'P 1'
#
loop_
_entity.id
_entity.type
_entity.pdbx_description
1 polymer ?
#
loop_
_entity_poly.entity_id
_entity_poly.type
_entity_poly.pdbx_seq_one_letter_code
_entity_poly.pdbx_strand_id
1 'polypeptide(L)'
;TGRPKGAMLSQGNLSANVSQMLLWYVDLNPEDEKVLGILPFFHVFAMTAVMNFAVAAGAQMILLPRYELGQTLATINKKKPTIFPAVPTIYAAINQSSDLSKFDLSTVRFCISGGAPLPLEVKETFERLTGCRLVEGYGLSETAPVATCNAMADTNKPGSIGQVMPGT
;
A
#
# COMPACT_ATOMS: atom_id res chain seq x y z
N THR A 1 0.97 24.21 0.35
CA THR A 1 0.76 25.65 0.57
C THR A 1 1.82 26.44 -0.18
N GLY A 2 1.45 27.44 -0.94
CA GLY A 2 2.33 28.29 -1.74
C GLY A 2 2.14 28.05 -3.25
N ARG A 3 3.14 28.47 -4.05
CA ARG A 3 3.11 28.34 -5.50
C ARG A 3 3.25 26.86 -5.90
N PRO A 4 2.34 26.27 -6.71
CA PRO A 4 2.45 24.88 -7.16
C PRO A 4 3.76 24.65 -7.91
N LYS A 5 4.39 23.51 -7.65
CA LYS A 5 5.61 23.04 -8.35
C LYS A 5 5.34 21.69 -8.98
N GLY A 6 5.84 21.47 -10.19
CA GLY A 6 5.75 20.19 -10.88
C GLY A 6 7.05 19.42 -10.76
N ALA A 7 6.98 18.15 -10.31
CA ALA A 7 8.11 17.23 -10.42
C ALA A 7 8.17 16.69 -11.84
N MET A 8 9.33 16.85 -12.50
CA MET A 8 9.54 16.27 -13.83
C MET A 8 9.98 14.80 -13.69
N LEU A 9 9.05 13.89 -13.97
CA LEU A 9 9.32 12.46 -13.96
C LEU A 9 9.34 11.92 -15.38
N SER A 10 10.40 11.18 -15.71
CA SER A 10 10.45 10.42 -16.96
C SER A 10 9.71 9.08 -16.81
N GLN A 11 9.36 8.45 -17.93
CA GLN A 11 8.86 7.08 -17.94
C GLN A 11 9.86 6.10 -17.29
N GLY A 12 11.16 6.35 -17.46
CA GLY A 12 12.22 5.59 -16.82
C GLY A 12 12.18 5.68 -15.29
N ASN A 13 11.92 6.86 -14.71
CA ASN A 13 11.78 7.01 -13.26
C ASN A 13 10.62 6.17 -12.71
N LEU A 14 9.46 6.23 -13.37
CA LEU A 14 8.28 5.48 -12.95
C LEU A 14 8.50 3.97 -13.07
N SER A 15 9.04 3.49 -14.19
CA SER A 15 9.26 2.06 -14.40
C SER A 15 10.37 1.50 -13.50
N ALA A 16 11.43 2.28 -13.23
CA ALA A 16 12.46 1.88 -12.28
C ALA A 16 11.89 1.69 -10.88
N ASN A 17 11.08 2.64 -10.39
CA ASN A 17 10.48 2.53 -9.06
C ASN A 17 9.51 1.34 -8.95
N VAL A 18 8.75 1.04 -10.00
CA VAL A 18 7.92 -0.17 -10.05
C VAL A 18 8.78 -1.43 -9.97
N SER A 19 9.90 -1.50 -10.72
CA SER A 19 10.83 -2.63 -10.66
C SER A 19 11.43 -2.81 -9.27
N GLN A 20 11.80 -1.71 -8.61
CA GLN A 20 12.26 -1.71 -7.22
C GLN A 20 11.19 -2.28 -6.27
N MET A 21 9.94 -1.89 -6.44
CA MET A 21 8.83 -2.42 -5.64
C MET A 21 8.59 -3.91 -5.87
N LEU A 22 8.69 -4.39 -7.12
CA LEU A 22 8.56 -5.83 -7.42
C LEU A 22 9.62 -6.66 -6.69
N LEU A 23 10.85 -6.14 -6.56
CA LEU A 23 11.92 -6.79 -5.79
C LEU A 23 11.69 -6.73 -4.27
N TRP A 24 10.88 -5.77 -3.81
CA TRP A 24 10.62 -5.57 -2.37
C TRP A 24 9.58 -6.52 -1.80
N TYR A 25 8.59 -6.89 -2.61
CA TYR A 25 7.60 -7.87 -2.23
C TYR A 25 8.21 -9.28 -2.29
N VAL A 26 8.05 -10.02 -1.20
CA VAL A 26 8.44 -11.43 -1.12
C VAL A 26 7.24 -12.32 -1.49
N ASP A 27 7.50 -13.45 -2.12
CA ASP A 27 6.49 -14.48 -2.40
C ASP A 27 5.28 -13.97 -3.23
N LEU A 28 5.52 -13.08 -4.20
CA LEU A 28 4.50 -12.69 -5.17
C LEU A 28 4.16 -13.86 -6.09
N ASN A 29 2.87 -14.16 -6.19
CA ASN A 29 2.34 -15.07 -7.22
C ASN A 29 1.46 -14.26 -8.18
N PRO A 30 1.94 -13.90 -9.37
CA PRO A 30 1.19 -13.05 -10.31
C PRO A 30 -0.23 -13.52 -10.63
N GLU A 31 -0.46 -14.84 -10.66
CA GLU A 31 -1.77 -15.41 -10.97
C GLU A 31 -2.81 -15.21 -9.85
N ASP A 32 -2.34 -15.05 -8.61
CA ASP A 32 -3.20 -14.96 -7.42
C ASP A 32 -3.27 -13.56 -6.81
N GLU A 33 -2.37 -12.65 -7.23
CA GLU A 33 -2.32 -11.33 -6.60
C GLU A 33 -3.47 -10.42 -7.02
N LYS A 34 -4.07 -9.78 -6.02
CA LYS A 34 -5.15 -8.81 -6.19
C LYS A 34 -4.84 -7.56 -5.38
N VAL A 35 -4.66 -6.45 -6.07
CA VAL A 35 -4.33 -5.17 -5.46
C VAL A 35 -5.60 -4.35 -5.26
N LEU A 36 -5.89 -3.97 -4.02
CA LEU A 36 -7.02 -3.09 -3.71
C LEU A 36 -6.61 -1.62 -3.87
N GLY A 37 -7.24 -0.93 -4.80
CA GLY A 37 -7.04 0.48 -5.09
C GLY A 37 -8.23 1.32 -4.60
N ILE A 38 -8.01 2.08 -3.54
CA ILE A 38 -8.98 3.02 -2.96
C ILE A 38 -8.40 4.44 -2.87
N LEU A 39 -7.12 4.59 -3.16
CA LEU A 39 -6.43 5.87 -3.21
C LEU A 39 -6.55 6.47 -4.62
N PRO A 40 -6.60 7.80 -4.74
CA PRO A 40 -6.76 8.46 -6.03
C PRO A 40 -5.48 8.32 -6.90
N PHE A 41 -5.63 7.90 -8.15
CA PHE A 41 -4.51 7.66 -9.08
C PHE A 41 -3.79 8.93 -9.56
N PHE A 42 -4.36 10.12 -9.32
CA PHE A 42 -3.62 11.35 -9.54
C PHE A 42 -2.54 11.62 -8.47
N HIS A 43 -2.57 10.90 -7.35
CA HIS A 43 -1.50 10.90 -6.38
C HIS A 43 -0.46 9.84 -6.76
N VAL A 44 0.80 10.23 -6.84
CA VAL A 44 1.90 9.37 -7.31
C VAL A 44 2.04 8.06 -6.50
N PHE A 45 1.68 8.06 -5.21
CA PHE A 45 1.66 6.83 -4.40
C PHE A 45 0.71 5.80 -4.99
N ALA A 46 -0.55 6.15 -5.23
CA ALA A 46 -1.51 5.22 -5.81
C ALA A 46 -1.21 4.89 -7.27
N MET A 47 -0.75 5.88 -8.05
CA MET A 47 -0.33 5.66 -9.43
C MET A 47 0.75 4.58 -9.53
N THR A 48 1.73 4.59 -8.65
CA THR A 48 2.84 3.62 -8.69
C THR A 48 2.54 2.36 -7.87
N ALA A 49 2.14 2.50 -6.58
CA ALA A 49 1.99 1.34 -5.69
C ALA A 49 0.71 0.52 -5.93
N VAL A 50 -0.25 1.05 -6.68
CA VAL A 50 -1.46 0.31 -7.09
C VAL A 50 -1.46 0.07 -8.59
N MET A 51 -1.57 1.13 -9.40
CA MET A 51 -1.81 1.00 -10.84
C MET A 51 -0.61 0.39 -11.57
N ASN A 52 0.54 1.07 -11.54
CA ASN A 52 1.72 0.62 -12.31
C ASN A 52 2.27 -0.70 -11.75
N PHE A 53 2.27 -0.86 -10.42
CA PHE A 53 2.69 -2.10 -9.77
C PHE A 53 1.81 -3.27 -10.18
N ALA A 54 0.49 -3.14 -10.11
CA ALA A 54 -0.42 -4.24 -10.48
C ALA A 54 -0.25 -4.65 -11.94
N VAL A 55 -0.08 -3.69 -12.86
CA VAL A 55 0.18 -3.98 -14.28
C VAL A 55 1.50 -4.73 -14.46
N ALA A 56 2.57 -4.27 -13.82
CA ALA A 56 3.88 -4.90 -13.93
C ALA A 56 3.96 -6.28 -13.26
N ALA A 57 3.22 -6.47 -12.17
CA ALA A 57 3.12 -7.75 -11.47
C ALA A 57 2.16 -8.76 -12.14
N GLY A 58 1.40 -8.36 -13.17
CA GLY A 58 0.33 -9.19 -13.73
C GLY A 58 -0.86 -9.41 -12.78
N ALA A 59 -1.00 -8.56 -11.77
CA ALA A 59 -2.01 -8.71 -10.72
C ALA A 59 -3.37 -8.12 -11.11
N GLN A 60 -4.44 -8.65 -10.54
CA GLN A 60 -5.77 -8.09 -10.69
C GLN A 60 -5.90 -6.79 -9.88
N MET A 61 -6.43 -5.72 -10.46
CA MET A 61 -6.82 -4.52 -9.73
C MET A 61 -8.29 -4.57 -9.32
N ILE A 62 -8.55 -4.33 -8.03
CA ILE A 62 -9.90 -4.12 -7.47
C ILE A 62 -10.00 -2.65 -7.14
N LEU A 63 -10.81 -1.91 -7.90
CA LEU A 63 -10.87 -0.46 -7.80
C LEU A 63 -12.16 0.01 -7.14
N LEU A 64 -12.03 0.88 -6.15
CA LEU A 64 -13.13 1.66 -5.60
C LEU A 64 -12.90 3.15 -5.95
N PRO A 65 -13.94 3.86 -6.41
CA PRO A 65 -13.80 5.24 -6.86
C PRO A 65 -13.42 6.21 -5.74
N ARG A 66 -13.68 5.84 -4.50
CA ARG A 66 -13.33 6.57 -3.29
C ARG A 66 -13.33 5.63 -2.08
N TYR A 67 -12.63 6.03 -1.04
CA TYR A 67 -12.71 5.35 0.25
C TYR A 67 -14.07 5.58 0.90
N GLU A 68 -14.70 4.48 1.30
CA GLU A 68 -15.86 4.41 2.18
C GLU A 68 -15.71 3.12 2.99
N LEU A 69 -15.79 3.21 4.33
CA LEU A 69 -15.41 2.12 5.23
C LEU A 69 -16.22 0.84 4.98
N GLY A 70 -17.54 0.94 4.98
CA GLY A 70 -18.40 -0.22 4.80
C GLY A 70 -18.23 -0.88 3.43
N GLN A 71 -18.15 -0.07 2.36
CA GLN A 71 -17.90 -0.56 1.01
C GLN A 71 -16.51 -1.21 0.88
N THR A 72 -15.50 -0.64 1.54
CA THR A 72 -14.14 -1.19 1.55
C THR A 72 -14.11 -2.56 2.22
N LEU A 73 -14.68 -2.68 3.42
CA LEU A 73 -14.78 -3.94 4.15
C LEU A 73 -15.56 -5.01 3.37
N ALA A 74 -16.72 -4.64 2.81
CA ALA A 74 -17.50 -5.54 1.97
C ALA A 74 -16.75 -5.99 0.72
N THR A 75 -15.96 -5.09 0.12
CA THR A 75 -15.13 -5.40 -1.05
C THR A 75 -13.99 -6.36 -0.69
N ILE A 76 -13.29 -6.12 0.42
CA ILE A 76 -12.24 -7.03 0.91
C ILE A 76 -12.84 -8.42 1.14
N ASN A 77 -13.93 -8.49 1.87
CA ASN A 77 -14.62 -9.76 2.18
C ASN A 77 -15.07 -10.51 0.92
N LYS A 78 -15.58 -9.79 -0.10
CA LYS A 78 -16.14 -10.41 -1.33
C LYS A 78 -15.09 -10.71 -2.38
N LYS A 79 -14.14 -9.80 -2.60
CA LYS A 79 -13.18 -9.85 -3.71
C LYS A 79 -11.84 -10.46 -3.31
N LYS A 80 -11.58 -10.55 -2.00
CA LYS A 80 -10.40 -11.22 -1.45
C LYS A 80 -9.08 -10.65 -2.00
N PRO A 81 -8.81 -9.33 -1.85
CA PRO A 81 -7.52 -8.76 -2.20
C PRO A 81 -6.40 -9.34 -1.33
N THR A 82 -5.19 -9.38 -1.89
CA THR A 82 -3.99 -9.86 -1.20
C THR A 82 -3.05 -8.72 -0.82
N ILE A 83 -3.13 -7.62 -1.56
CA ILE A 83 -2.28 -6.42 -1.39
C ILE A 83 -3.16 -5.19 -1.20
N PHE A 84 -2.89 -4.42 -0.14
CA PHE A 84 -3.70 -3.27 0.22
C PHE A 84 -2.85 -2.05 0.60
N PRO A 85 -2.38 -1.23 -0.36
CA PRO A 85 -1.73 0.05 -0.09
C PRO A 85 -2.74 1.10 0.37
N ALA A 86 -2.47 1.74 1.50
CA ALA A 86 -3.35 2.79 2.03
C ALA A 86 -2.59 3.81 2.89
N VAL A 87 -3.29 4.79 3.42
CA VAL A 87 -2.76 5.77 4.38
C VAL A 87 -3.11 5.37 5.81
N PRO A 88 -2.36 5.82 6.84
CA PRO A 88 -2.59 5.41 8.24
C PRO A 88 -4.01 5.60 8.74
N THR A 89 -4.68 6.68 8.31
CA THR A 89 -6.06 6.99 8.72
C THR A 89 -7.07 5.94 8.25
N ILE A 90 -6.81 5.28 7.12
CA ILE A 90 -7.67 4.20 6.61
C ILE A 90 -7.53 2.94 7.47
N TYR A 91 -6.30 2.55 7.81
CA TYR A 91 -6.06 1.42 8.71
C TYR A 91 -6.65 1.69 10.10
N ALA A 92 -6.50 2.90 10.63
CA ALA A 92 -7.09 3.30 11.90
C ALA A 92 -8.63 3.22 11.88
N ALA A 93 -9.27 3.66 10.79
CA ALA A 93 -10.72 3.57 10.64
C ALA A 93 -11.22 2.11 10.56
N ILE A 94 -10.48 1.23 9.91
CA ILE A 94 -10.77 -0.20 9.88
C ILE A 94 -10.66 -0.81 11.29
N ASN A 95 -9.57 -0.49 12.02
CA ASN A 95 -9.36 -0.97 13.39
C ASN A 95 -10.50 -0.58 14.35
N GLN A 96 -11.10 0.59 14.14
CA GLN A 96 -12.18 1.12 14.98
C GLN A 96 -13.58 0.65 14.57
N SER A 97 -13.68 -0.14 13.49
CA SER A 97 -14.98 -0.60 13.02
C SER A 97 -15.63 -1.59 13.98
N SER A 98 -16.82 -1.25 14.50
CA SER A 98 -17.64 -2.16 15.33
C SER A 98 -18.09 -3.40 14.57
N ASP A 99 -18.17 -3.32 13.27
CA ASP A 99 -18.68 -4.37 12.39
C ASP A 99 -17.59 -5.28 11.81
N LEU A 100 -16.32 -5.08 12.21
CA LEU A 100 -15.18 -5.78 11.63
C LEU A 100 -15.32 -7.31 11.68
N SER A 101 -15.92 -7.83 12.75
CA SER A 101 -16.15 -9.28 12.93
C SER A 101 -17.09 -9.91 11.88
N LYS A 102 -17.83 -9.09 11.12
CA LYS A 102 -18.72 -9.55 10.04
C LYS A 102 -17.96 -9.79 8.72
N PHE A 103 -16.70 -9.38 8.63
CA PHE A 103 -15.91 -9.41 7.41
C PHE A 103 -14.64 -10.23 7.60
N ASP A 104 -14.31 -11.04 6.61
CA ASP A 104 -13.06 -11.79 6.56
C ASP A 104 -12.00 -10.99 5.77
N LEU A 105 -10.98 -10.53 6.49
CA LEU A 105 -9.84 -9.79 5.95
C LEU A 105 -8.57 -10.66 5.83
N SER A 106 -8.64 -11.94 6.15
CA SER A 106 -7.48 -12.85 6.23
C SER A 106 -6.72 -13.05 4.91
N THR A 107 -7.34 -12.70 3.78
CA THR A 107 -6.68 -12.79 2.47
C THR A 107 -5.68 -11.66 2.22
N VAL A 108 -5.79 -10.54 2.96
CA VAL A 108 -4.86 -9.43 2.86
C VAL A 108 -3.54 -9.84 3.49
N ARG A 109 -2.50 -10.00 2.68
CA ARG A 109 -1.17 -10.45 3.10
C ARG A 109 -0.18 -9.31 3.29
N PHE A 110 -0.22 -8.34 2.39
CA PHE A 110 0.74 -7.24 2.32
C PHE A 110 0.05 -5.89 2.30
N CYS A 111 0.46 -5.01 3.20
CA CYS A 111 0.00 -3.64 3.29
C CYS A 111 1.19 -2.68 3.34
N ILE A 112 1.13 -1.62 2.53
CA ILE A 112 2.09 -0.51 2.63
C ILE A 112 1.33 0.73 3.07
N SER A 113 1.73 1.29 4.18
CA SER A 113 1.26 2.59 4.66
C SER A 113 2.21 3.68 4.20
N GLY A 114 1.67 4.72 3.58
CA GLY A 114 2.45 5.88 3.11
C GLY A 114 1.70 7.18 3.26
N GLY A 115 2.36 8.28 2.97
CA GLY A 115 1.78 9.63 2.98
C GLY A 115 1.74 10.31 4.35
N ALA A 116 1.90 9.58 5.45
CA ALA A 116 2.01 10.09 6.81
C ALA A 116 2.70 9.04 7.71
N PRO A 117 3.27 9.43 8.87
CA PRO A 117 3.82 8.48 9.84
C PRO A 117 2.76 7.46 10.29
N LEU A 118 3.16 6.19 10.36
CA LEU A 118 2.29 5.10 10.80
C LEU A 118 2.38 4.94 12.34
N PRO A 119 1.31 5.23 13.10
CA PRO A 119 1.32 5.00 14.54
C PRO A 119 1.48 3.51 14.85
N LEU A 120 2.32 3.18 15.83
CA LEU A 120 2.61 1.80 16.21
C LEU A 120 1.34 1.04 16.61
N GLU A 121 0.47 1.65 17.40
CA GLU A 121 -0.80 1.07 17.82
C GLU A 121 -1.71 0.70 16.63
N VAL A 122 -1.75 1.57 15.61
CA VAL A 122 -2.53 1.31 14.38
C VAL A 122 -1.99 0.09 13.65
N LYS A 123 -0.66 0.03 13.49
CA LYS A 123 0.02 -1.11 12.87
C LYS A 123 -0.27 -2.41 13.60
N GLU A 124 0.04 -2.48 14.88
CA GLU A 124 -0.09 -3.69 15.69
C GLU A 124 -1.53 -4.20 15.76
N THR A 125 -2.48 -3.27 15.89
CA THR A 125 -3.90 -3.63 15.91
C THR A 125 -4.34 -4.18 14.55
N PHE A 126 -3.96 -3.53 13.45
CA PHE A 126 -4.35 -3.99 12.12
C PHE A 126 -3.74 -5.35 11.78
N GLU A 127 -2.46 -5.56 12.08
CA GLU A 127 -1.78 -6.85 11.88
C GLU A 127 -2.41 -7.97 12.72
N ARG A 128 -2.77 -7.70 13.97
CA ARG A 128 -3.47 -8.67 14.85
C ARG A 128 -4.85 -9.04 14.32
N LEU A 129 -5.58 -8.08 13.75
CA LEU A 129 -6.94 -8.29 13.24
C LEU A 129 -6.98 -9.03 11.89
N THR A 130 -5.95 -8.87 11.08
CA THR A 130 -5.93 -9.37 9.69
C THR A 130 -4.92 -10.48 9.46
N GLY A 131 -3.88 -10.56 10.28
CA GLY A 131 -2.73 -11.43 10.04
C GLY A 131 -1.79 -10.94 8.94
N CYS A 132 -2.05 -9.76 8.36
CA CYS A 132 -1.22 -9.19 7.30
C CYS A 132 0.10 -8.63 7.82
N ARG A 133 1.01 -8.34 6.91
CA ARG A 133 2.21 -7.52 7.18
C ARG A 133 1.93 -6.08 6.76
N LEU A 134 1.88 -5.16 7.73
CA LEU A 134 1.71 -3.73 7.50
C LEU A 134 3.06 -3.03 7.70
N VAL A 135 3.62 -2.54 6.61
CA VAL A 135 4.90 -1.83 6.62
C VAL A 135 4.73 -0.36 6.32
N GLU A 136 5.62 0.47 6.86
CA GLU A 136 5.69 1.89 6.53
C GLU A 136 6.66 2.12 5.39
N GLY A 137 6.22 2.90 4.39
CA GLY A 137 7.04 3.39 3.31
C GLY A 137 7.02 4.91 3.25
N TYR A 138 8.13 5.51 2.82
CA TYR A 138 8.26 6.93 2.61
C TYR A 138 8.59 7.23 1.15
N GLY A 139 8.02 8.32 0.66
CA GLY A 139 8.25 8.76 -0.70
C GLY A 139 7.75 10.17 -0.95
N LEU A 140 8.15 10.69 -2.11
CA LEU A 140 7.87 12.03 -2.60
C LEU A 140 7.44 11.93 -4.06
N SER A 141 6.75 12.94 -4.58
CA SER A 141 6.50 13.01 -6.03
C SER A 141 7.81 12.97 -6.82
N GLU A 142 8.86 13.59 -6.29
CA GLU A 142 10.20 13.67 -6.88
C GLU A 142 10.95 12.32 -6.90
N THR A 143 10.51 11.32 -6.15
CA THR A 143 11.16 9.99 -6.07
C THR A 143 10.37 8.88 -6.79
N ALA A 144 9.26 9.19 -7.44
CA ALA A 144 8.45 8.37 -8.36
C ALA A 144 7.66 7.15 -7.79
N PRO A 145 7.14 7.08 -6.57
CA PRO A 145 7.36 7.89 -5.38
C PRO A 145 8.24 7.23 -4.32
N VAL A 146 8.37 5.88 -4.28
CA VAL A 146 8.90 5.15 -3.10
C VAL A 146 10.41 5.30 -3.01
N ALA A 147 10.88 6.05 -1.99
CA ALA A 147 12.30 6.22 -1.71
C ALA A 147 12.80 5.17 -0.71
N THR A 148 12.01 4.92 0.34
CA THR A 148 12.31 3.92 1.37
C THR A 148 11.08 3.11 1.73
N CYS A 149 11.27 1.89 2.19
CA CYS A 149 10.20 1.05 2.71
C CYS A 149 10.75 0.09 3.76
N ASN A 150 9.98 -0.20 4.79
CA ASN A 150 10.31 -1.29 5.69
C ASN A 150 10.21 -2.63 4.96
N ALA A 151 11.04 -3.59 5.37
CA ALA A 151 11.04 -4.91 4.77
C ALA A 151 9.70 -5.64 5.00
N MET A 152 9.26 -6.37 3.98
CA MET A 152 8.10 -7.27 4.08
C MET A 152 8.42 -8.57 4.82
N ALA A 153 9.61 -8.67 5.42
CA ALA A 153 10.09 -9.78 6.24
C ALA A 153 10.12 -9.42 7.73
N ASP A 154 10.63 -10.33 8.55
CA ASP A 154 10.67 -10.18 10.02
C ASP A 154 11.62 -9.08 10.51
N THR A 155 12.38 -8.45 9.62
CA THR A 155 13.29 -7.33 9.91
C THR A 155 12.60 -5.96 9.88
N ASN A 156 11.26 -5.90 9.84
CA ASN A 156 10.50 -4.66 9.92
C ASN A 156 10.81 -3.92 11.23
N LYS A 157 11.16 -2.63 11.13
CA LYS A 157 11.44 -1.76 12.28
C LYS A 157 10.31 -0.74 12.43
N PRO A 158 9.36 -0.96 13.36
CA PRO A 158 8.28 0.01 13.61
C PRO A 158 8.82 1.40 13.99
N GLY A 159 8.12 2.45 13.53
CA GLY A 159 8.55 3.84 13.74
C GLY A 159 9.72 4.29 12.87
N SER A 160 10.11 3.47 11.90
CA SER A 160 11.10 3.81 10.87
C SER A 160 10.45 3.80 9.49
N ILE A 161 10.88 4.72 8.62
CA ILE A 161 10.48 4.73 7.20
C ILE A 161 11.14 3.59 6.38
N GLY A 162 11.95 2.77 7.02
CA GLY A 162 12.57 1.61 6.41
C GLY A 162 13.92 1.88 5.74
N GLN A 163 14.30 0.95 4.88
CA GLN A 163 15.54 0.96 4.11
C GLN A 163 15.32 1.62 2.75
N VAL A 164 16.38 2.14 2.14
CA VAL A 164 16.34 2.67 0.77
C VAL A 164 15.95 1.59 -0.22
N MET A 165 15.17 1.97 -1.22
CA MET A 165 14.82 1.06 -2.31
C MET A 165 16.08 0.71 -3.13
N PRO A 166 16.17 -0.51 -3.70
CA PRO A 166 17.34 -0.92 -4.48
C PRO A 166 17.67 0.06 -5.60
N GLY A 167 18.90 0.58 -5.63
CA GLY A 167 19.35 1.51 -6.68
C GLY A 167 18.88 2.97 -6.51
N THR A 168 18.39 3.33 -5.30
CA THR A 168 18.04 4.73 -4.95
C THR A 168 19.25 5.48 -4.41
#